data_55cf1a98e17aecfe5de654928627788b
#
_entry.id   55cf1a98e17aecfe5de654928627788b
#
_cell.length_a   1.000
_cell.length_b   1.000
_cell.length_c   1.000
_cell.angle_alpha   90.00
_cell.angle_beta   90.00
_cell.angle_gamma   90.00
#
_symmetry.space_group_name_H-M   'P 1'
#
loop_
_entity.id
_entity.type
_entity.pdbx_description
1 polymer ?
#
loop_
_entity_poly.entity_id
_entity_poly.type
_entity_poly.pdbx_seq_one_letter_code
_entity_poly.pdbx_strand_id
1 'polypeptide(L)'
;GEGEETFLELARYYIEKKGTLADIRGIAFRENGEIFHNGWREVMDLSRVPFAYEQTEDFANRIIYYESSRGCPFSCSYCLSSIDKKLRFRDIELVKKELQFFIDNKVPQVKFVDRTFNCKHDHAMEIWRYITEHDNGITNFHFEISADLLRAEGLALMKTMRPGLIQLEIGVQSTNPQTIKAIRRTMDFEKLKGIVEQIHSFGNIHQHLDLIA
;
A
#
# COMPACT_ATOMS: atom_id res chain seq x y z
N GLY A 1 6.93 10.08 6.39
CA GLY A 1 6.00 11.18 6.59
C GLY A 1 5.38 11.61 5.28
N GLU A 2 4.35 12.40 5.36
CA GLU A 2 3.63 12.90 4.20
C GLU A 2 4.40 14.08 3.59
N GLY A 3 4.70 13.99 2.31
CA GLY A 3 5.54 14.97 1.61
C GLY A 3 4.80 15.85 0.61
N GLU A 4 3.58 15.50 0.25
CA GLU A 4 2.87 16.11 -0.88
C GLU A 4 2.63 17.61 -0.69
N GLU A 5 2.03 18.01 0.43
CA GLU A 5 1.79 19.43 0.73
C GLU A 5 3.09 20.18 1.02
N THR A 6 4.03 19.54 1.74
CA THR A 6 5.34 20.11 2.01
C THR A 6 6.11 20.39 0.71
N PHE A 7 6.09 19.44 -0.23
CA PHE A 7 6.71 19.61 -1.54
C PHE A 7 6.05 20.72 -2.36
N LEU A 8 4.72 20.81 -2.35
CA LEU A 8 4.00 21.89 -3.02
C LEU A 8 4.39 23.27 -2.47
N GLU A 9 4.48 23.41 -1.15
CA GLU A 9 4.89 24.67 -0.52
C GLU A 9 6.34 25.03 -0.84
N LEU A 10 7.25 24.02 -0.84
CA LEU A 10 8.64 24.21 -1.28
C LEU A 10 8.73 24.62 -2.75
N ALA A 11 7.95 23.99 -3.63
CA ALA A 11 7.91 24.36 -5.04
C ALA A 11 7.42 25.82 -5.23
N ARG A 12 6.40 26.23 -4.50
CA ARG A 12 5.92 27.64 -4.51
C ARG A 12 6.99 28.60 -4.00
N TYR A 13 7.69 28.26 -2.94
CA TYR A 13 8.78 29.07 -2.43
C TYR A 13 9.90 29.25 -3.44
N TYR A 14 10.40 28.16 -4.04
CA TYR A 14 11.55 28.23 -4.95
C TYR A 14 11.21 28.73 -6.36
N ILE A 15 10.04 28.34 -6.89
CA ILE A 15 9.63 28.64 -8.27
C ILE A 15 8.87 29.97 -8.34
N GLU A 16 7.84 30.12 -7.49
CA GLU A 16 6.97 31.30 -7.51
C GLU A 16 7.47 32.43 -6.61
N LYS A 17 8.51 32.19 -5.80
CA LYS A 17 9.07 33.15 -4.82
C LYS A 17 8.02 33.61 -3.78
N LYS A 18 7.12 32.69 -3.35
CA LYS A 18 6.06 32.97 -2.38
C LYS A 18 6.32 32.27 -1.05
N GLY A 19 6.02 32.95 0.06
CA GLY A 19 6.18 32.45 1.42
C GLY A 19 7.61 32.51 1.94
N THR A 20 7.85 31.85 3.08
CA THR A 20 9.18 31.71 3.68
C THR A 20 9.42 30.26 4.06
N LEU A 21 10.68 29.85 4.20
CA LEU A 21 11.01 28.50 4.65
C LEU A 21 10.51 28.25 6.08
N ALA A 22 10.43 29.30 6.91
CA ALA A 22 9.95 29.22 8.30
C ALA A 22 8.47 28.81 8.39
N ASP A 23 7.66 29.11 7.36
CA ASP A 23 6.23 28.81 7.34
C ASP A 23 5.93 27.38 6.88
N ILE A 24 6.90 26.72 6.23
CA ILE A 24 6.70 25.38 5.63
C ILE A 24 6.86 24.29 6.70
N ARG A 25 5.78 23.64 7.07
CA ARG A 25 5.83 22.52 8.03
C ARG A 25 6.44 21.25 7.42
N GLY A 26 7.07 20.44 8.27
CA GLY A 26 7.63 19.13 7.88
C GLY A 26 9.03 19.22 7.28
N ILE A 27 9.69 20.38 7.33
CA ILE A 27 11.08 20.56 6.90
C ILE A 27 12.03 20.89 8.05
N ALA A 28 13.29 20.57 7.82
CA ALA A 28 14.40 21.20 8.51
C ALA A 28 15.22 21.97 7.46
N PHE A 29 15.65 23.19 7.78
CA PHE A 29 16.42 24.02 6.87
C PHE A 29 17.54 24.75 7.62
N ARG A 30 18.53 25.23 6.89
CA ARG A 30 19.67 25.99 7.45
C ARG A 30 19.56 27.45 7.01
N GLU A 31 19.69 28.36 7.98
CA GLU A 31 19.75 29.78 7.75
C GLU A 31 20.80 30.41 8.68
N ASN A 32 21.67 31.26 8.14
CA ASN A 32 22.78 31.91 8.87
C ASN A 32 23.66 30.94 9.70
N GLY A 33 23.84 29.71 9.23
CA GLY A 33 24.63 28.67 9.92
C GLY A 33 23.86 27.85 10.95
N GLU A 34 22.68 28.27 11.36
CA GLU A 34 21.82 27.56 12.31
C GLU A 34 20.82 26.63 11.61
N ILE A 35 20.40 25.55 12.30
CA ILE A 35 19.42 24.60 11.81
C ILE A 35 18.09 24.84 12.49
N PHE A 36 17.07 25.08 11.70
CA PHE A 36 15.67 25.22 12.12
C PHE A 36 14.85 23.99 11.77
N HIS A 37 13.90 23.64 12.62
CA HIS A 37 12.96 22.54 12.42
C HIS A 37 11.53 23.04 12.65
N ASN A 38 10.69 23.01 11.62
CA ASN A 38 9.34 23.58 11.64
C ASN A 38 8.26 22.65 12.21
N GLY A 39 8.68 21.57 12.85
CA GLY A 39 7.75 20.58 13.42
C GLY A 39 7.09 19.71 12.34
N TRP A 40 6.33 18.74 12.81
CA TRP A 40 5.64 17.79 11.95
C TRP A 40 4.37 18.41 11.37
N ARG A 41 4.04 18.00 10.14
CA ARG A 41 2.75 18.29 9.52
C ARG A 41 1.68 17.32 10.06
N GLU A 42 0.45 17.79 10.14
CA GLU A 42 -0.69 16.91 10.38
C GLU A 42 -0.89 15.94 9.21
N VAL A 43 -1.47 14.78 9.50
CA VAL A 43 -1.77 13.79 8.47
C VAL A 43 -2.87 14.31 7.55
N MET A 44 -2.66 14.14 6.24
CA MET A 44 -3.62 14.58 5.23
C MET A 44 -4.71 13.53 4.97
N ASP A 45 -5.83 13.98 4.41
CA ASP A 45 -6.80 13.10 3.78
C ASP A 45 -6.19 12.53 2.48
N LEU A 46 -6.06 11.20 2.42
CA LEU A 46 -5.43 10.51 1.30
C LEU A 46 -6.19 10.69 -0.02
N SER A 47 -7.49 10.98 0.04
CA SER A 47 -8.32 11.24 -1.12
C SER A 47 -7.99 12.55 -1.83
N ARG A 48 -7.22 13.44 -1.18
CA ARG A 48 -6.73 14.70 -1.78
C ARG A 48 -5.48 14.53 -2.63
N VAL A 49 -4.80 13.38 -2.56
CA VAL A 49 -3.63 13.11 -3.39
C VAL A 49 -4.08 13.01 -4.85
N PRO A 50 -3.50 13.80 -5.77
CA PRO A 50 -3.86 13.72 -7.18
C PRO A 50 -3.55 12.35 -7.78
N PHE A 51 -4.37 11.91 -8.73
CA PHE A 51 -4.06 10.74 -9.53
C PHE A 51 -2.96 11.10 -10.55
N ALA A 52 -1.82 10.42 -10.46
CA ALA A 52 -0.60 10.80 -11.18
C ALA A 52 -0.45 10.13 -12.57
N TYR A 53 -1.41 9.29 -12.98
CA TYR A 53 -1.28 8.43 -14.17
C TYR A 53 -2.22 8.88 -15.29
N GLU A 54 -2.09 10.12 -15.74
CA GLU A 54 -2.93 10.63 -16.83
C GLU A 54 -2.52 10.11 -18.21
N GLN A 55 -1.26 9.73 -18.39
CA GLN A 55 -0.69 9.22 -19.64
C GLN A 55 0.00 7.89 -19.38
N THR A 56 -0.59 6.80 -19.88
CA THR A 56 -0.07 5.44 -19.64
C THR A 56 1.08 5.04 -20.54
N GLU A 57 1.27 5.73 -21.67
CA GLU A 57 2.37 5.49 -22.62
C GLU A 57 3.75 5.65 -21.97
N ASP A 58 3.88 6.58 -21.02
CA ASP A 58 5.11 6.82 -20.26
C ASP A 58 5.47 5.65 -19.33
N PHE A 59 4.52 4.76 -19.07
CA PHE A 59 4.65 3.62 -18.17
C PHE A 59 4.69 2.27 -18.90
N ALA A 60 4.79 2.26 -20.23
CA ALA A 60 4.94 1.03 -21.00
C ALA A 60 6.12 0.20 -20.49
N ASN A 61 5.87 -1.07 -20.15
CA ASN A 61 6.86 -2.00 -19.56
C ASN A 61 7.37 -1.61 -18.16
N ARG A 62 6.63 -0.80 -17.42
CA ARG A 62 6.93 -0.45 -16.02
C ARG A 62 5.84 -0.96 -15.09
N ILE A 63 6.23 -1.27 -13.86
CA ILE A 63 5.29 -1.52 -12.78
C ILE A 63 4.71 -0.17 -12.35
N ILE A 64 3.38 -0.06 -12.32
CA ILE A 64 2.69 1.10 -11.76
C ILE A 64 2.49 0.86 -10.25
N TYR A 65 2.87 1.85 -9.45
CA TYR A 65 2.67 1.81 -8.00
C TYR A 65 1.41 2.59 -7.63
N TYR A 66 0.53 1.99 -6.85
CA TYR A 66 -0.73 2.57 -6.44
C TYR A 66 -0.91 2.48 -4.92
N GLU A 67 -1.50 3.50 -4.30
CA GLU A 67 -1.73 3.57 -2.87
C GLU A 67 -3.21 3.79 -2.58
N SER A 68 -3.88 2.80 -1.97
CA SER A 68 -5.28 2.92 -1.52
C SER A 68 -5.40 3.21 -0.03
N SER A 69 -4.35 2.91 0.73
CA SER A 69 -4.28 3.21 2.15
C SER A 69 -2.86 3.53 2.59
N ARG A 70 -2.72 4.30 3.66
CA ARG A 70 -1.44 4.69 4.24
C ARG A 70 -1.43 4.48 5.75
N GLY A 71 -0.27 4.08 6.28
CA GLY A 71 -0.08 3.68 7.67
C GLY A 71 -0.13 2.17 7.87
N CYS A 72 0.19 1.70 9.08
CA CYS A 72 0.16 0.30 9.44
C CYS A 72 -0.30 0.14 10.89
N PRO A 73 -1.24 -0.79 11.21
CA PRO A 73 -1.71 -0.96 12.58
C PRO A 73 -0.71 -1.70 13.46
N PHE A 74 0.27 -2.38 12.86
CA PHE A 74 1.23 -3.21 13.57
C PHE A 74 2.40 -2.42 14.16
N SER A 75 3.15 -3.06 15.07
CA SER A 75 4.23 -2.43 15.86
C SER A 75 5.57 -3.15 15.70
N CYS A 76 5.79 -3.77 14.54
CA CYS A 76 7.03 -4.51 14.28
C CYS A 76 8.25 -3.61 14.53
N SER A 77 9.19 -4.06 15.37
CA SER A 77 10.28 -3.22 15.88
C SER A 77 11.32 -2.84 14.82
N TYR A 78 11.41 -3.57 13.73
CA TYR A 78 12.33 -3.33 12.61
C TYR A 78 11.72 -2.47 11.50
N CYS A 79 10.41 -2.19 11.55
CA CYS A 79 9.71 -1.56 10.44
C CYS A 79 9.43 -0.08 10.70
N LEU A 80 9.87 0.81 9.80
CA LEU A 80 9.59 2.25 9.88
C LEU A 80 8.09 2.57 9.81
N SER A 81 7.28 1.74 9.15
CA SER A 81 5.82 1.94 9.08
C SER A 81 5.13 1.78 10.43
N SER A 82 5.81 1.21 11.45
CA SER A 82 5.31 1.12 12.82
C SER A 82 5.28 2.46 13.56
N ILE A 83 5.94 3.50 13.03
CA ILE A 83 6.00 4.84 13.61
C ILE A 83 4.69 5.58 13.37
N ASP A 84 4.15 5.52 12.14
CA ASP A 84 2.87 6.13 11.79
C ASP A 84 1.74 5.10 11.87
N LYS A 85 1.01 5.13 12.98
CA LYS A 85 -0.11 4.21 13.24
C LYS A 85 -1.46 4.74 12.80
N LYS A 86 -1.52 5.94 12.23
CA LYS A 86 -2.76 6.52 11.75
C LYS A 86 -3.10 5.92 10.39
N LEU A 87 -3.96 4.89 10.42
CA LEU A 87 -4.50 4.32 9.19
C LEU A 87 -5.43 5.32 8.49
N ARG A 88 -5.16 5.55 7.24
CA ARG A 88 -5.95 6.41 6.35
C ARG A 88 -6.28 5.63 5.08
N PHE A 89 -7.50 5.75 4.64
CA PHE A 89 -7.98 5.07 3.44
C PHE A 89 -8.42 6.14 2.44
N ARG A 90 -8.05 5.95 1.20
CA ARG A 90 -8.58 6.72 0.07
C ARG A 90 -10.05 6.38 -0.11
N ASP A 91 -10.86 7.36 -0.51
CA ASP A 91 -12.27 7.14 -0.80
C ASP A 91 -12.46 5.97 -1.76
N ILE A 92 -13.37 5.05 -1.45
CA ILE A 92 -13.47 3.78 -2.18
C ILE A 92 -13.98 3.96 -3.61
N GLU A 93 -14.86 4.94 -3.84
CA GLU A 93 -15.37 5.21 -5.19
C GLU A 93 -14.30 5.87 -6.06
N LEU A 94 -13.43 6.68 -5.44
CA LEU A 94 -12.25 7.22 -6.10
C LEU A 94 -11.26 6.10 -6.46
N VAL A 95 -11.00 5.16 -5.54
CA VAL A 95 -10.17 3.98 -5.79
C VAL A 95 -10.71 3.17 -6.96
N LYS A 96 -12.00 2.85 -6.98
CA LYS A 96 -12.66 2.11 -8.07
C LYS A 96 -12.48 2.81 -9.41
N LYS A 97 -12.69 4.13 -9.45
CA LYS A 97 -12.49 4.93 -10.66
C LYS A 97 -11.05 4.87 -11.19
N GLU A 98 -10.08 4.93 -10.29
CA GLU A 98 -8.66 4.89 -10.63
C GLU A 98 -8.22 3.47 -11.08
N LEU A 99 -8.77 2.43 -10.45
CA LEU A 99 -8.55 1.05 -10.89
C LEU A 99 -9.17 0.80 -12.27
N GLN A 100 -10.37 1.35 -12.54
CA GLN A 100 -10.97 1.26 -13.86
C GLN A 100 -10.09 1.89 -14.94
N PHE A 101 -9.45 3.02 -14.64
CA PHE A 101 -8.49 3.63 -15.56
C PHE A 101 -7.34 2.66 -15.91
N PHE A 102 -6.77 1.94 -14.95
CA PHE A 102 -5.72 0.96 -15.23
C PHE A 102 -6.23 -0.24 -16.05
N ILE A 103 -7.45 -0.70 -15.75
CA ILE A 103 -8.10 -1.79 -16.47
C ILE A 103 -8.39 -1.41 -17.91
N ASP A 104 -8.96 -0.23 -18.17
CA ASP A 104 -9.30 0.27 -19.50
C ASP A 104 -8.05 0.47 -20.36
N ASN A 105 -6.96 0.95 -19.76
CA ASN A 105 -5.68 1.16 -20.43
C ASN A 105 -4.82 -0.11 -20.48
N LYS A 106 -5.35 -1.27 -20.04
CA LYS A 106 -4.66 -2.57 -20.11
C LYS A 106 -3.27 -2.56 -19.49
N VAL A 107 -3.13 -1.83 -18.36
CA VAL A 107 -1.86 -1.75 -17.63
C VAL A 107 -1.44 -3.15 -17.21
N PRO A 108 -0.25 -3.64 -17.58
CA PRO A 108 0.14 -5.03 -17.33
C PRO A 108 0.21 -5.37 -15.84
N GLN A 109 0.73 -4.43 -15.00
CA GLN A 109 0.89 -4.68 -13.57
C GLN A 109 0.71 -3.40 -12.76
N VAL A 110 -0.15 -3.48 -11.72
CA VAL A 110 -0.35 -2.45 -10.70
C VAL A 110 0.05 -3.04 -9.34
N LYS A 111 1.13 -2.51 -8.73
CA LYS A 111 1.56 -2.90 -7.39
C LYS A 111 1.00 -1.92 -6.37
N PHE A 112 0.17 -2.43 -5.46
CA PHE A 112 -0.25 -1.67 -4.28
C PHE A 112 0.92 -1.52 -3.31
N VAL A 113 1.12 -0.30 -2.82
CA VAL A 113 2.17 0.02 -1.82
C VAL A 113 1.60 0.17 -0.41
N ASP A 114 0.37 -0.23 -0.22
CA ASP A 114 -0.29 -0.37 1.07
C ASP A 114 0.48 -1.34 1.96
N ARG A 115 0.88 -0.93 3.16
CA ARG A 115 1.78 -1.70 4.05
C ARG A 115 1.19 -3.00 4.60
N THR A 116 -0.11 -3.10 4.69
CA THR A 116 -0.88 -4.30 4.98
C THR A 116 -2.24 -4.08 4.38
N PHE A 117 -2.38 -4.37 3.10
CA PHE A 117 -3.56 -4.06 2.30
C PHE A 117 -4.86 -4.54 2.94
N ASN A 118 -4.86 -5.75 3.49
CA ASN A 118 -6.04 -6.39 4.08
C ASN A 118 -6.24 -6.10 5.58
N CYS A 119 -5.60 -5.06 6.13
CA CYS A 119 -5.78 -4.69 7.53
C CYS A 119 -7.21 -4.19 7.85
N LYS A 120 -7.93 -3.66 6.85
CA LYS A 120 -9.35 -3.35 6.90
C LYS A 120 -10.09 -4.23 5.91
N HIS A 121 -10.78 -5.24 6.45
CA HIS A 121 -11.44 -6.29 5.67
C HIS A 121 -12.37 -5.74 4.58
N ASP A 122 -13.29 -4.83 4.95
CA ASP A 122 -14.30 -4.33 4.01
C ASP A 122 -13.66 -3.56 2.84
N HIS A 123 -12.63 -2.76 3.12
CA HIS A 123 -11.90 -2.03 2.09
C HIS A 123 -11.21 -2.98 1.09
N ALA A 124 -10.55 -4.01 1.61
CA ALA A 124 -9.91 -5.02 0.77
C ALA A 124 -10.93 -5.79 -0.08
N MET A 125 -12.06 -6.20 0.52
CA MET A 125 -13.12 -6.93 -0.17
C MET A 125 -13.76 -6.11 -1.29
N GLU A 126 -14.01 -4.82 -1.07
CA GLU A 126 -14.55 -3.92 -2.10
C GLU A 126 -13.60 -3.82 -3.31
N ILE A 127 -12.30 -3.69 -3.08
CA ILE A 127 -11.29 -3.63 -4.14
C ILE A 127 -11.21 -4.98 -4.87
N TRP A 128 -11.11 -6.09 -4.14
CA TRP A 128 -10.99 -7.42 -4.76
C TRP A 128 -12.24 -7.80 -5.56
N ARG A 129 -13.46 -7.48 -5.08
CA ARG A 129 -14.69 -7.68 -5.86
C ARG A 129 -14.66 -6.85 -7.12
N TYR A 130 -14.32 -5.57 -7.00
CA TYR A 130 -14.28 -4.66 -8.14
C TYR A 130 -13.36 -5.14 -9.25
N ILE A 131 -12.10 -5.48 -8.94
CA ILE A 131 -11.14 -5.97 -9.94
C ILE A 131 -11.52 -7.34 -10.52
N THR A 132 -12.25 -8.17 -9.76
CA THR A 132 -12.75 -9.46 -10.24
C THR A 132 -13.90 -9.27 -11.23
N GLU A 133 -14.82 -8.36 -10.94
CA GLU A 133 -15.98 -8.06 -11.79
C GLU A 133 -15.61 -7.33 -13.08
N HIS A 134 -14.52 -6.54 -13.06
CA HIS A 134 -14.08 -5.73 -14.20
C HIS A 134 -12.80 -6.26 -14.85
N ASP A 135 -12.44 -7.53 -14.60
CA ASP A 135 -11.20 -8.12 -15.13
C ASP A 135 -11.15 -8.07 -16.65
N ASN A 136 -10.10 -7.46 -17.20
CA ASN A 136 -9.83 -7.34 -18.65
C ASN A 136 -9.02 -8.51 -19.21
N GLY A 137 -8.65 -9.51 -18.40
CA GLY A 137 -7.82 -10.65 -18.80
C GLY A 137 -6.32 -10.35 -18.90
N ILE A 138 -5.88 -9.11 -18.64
CA ILE A 138 -4.50 -8.65 -18.82
C ILE A 138 -3.90 -8.15 -17.52
N THR A 139 -4.55 -7.18 -16.86
CA THR A 139 -4.00 -6.47 -15.69
C THR A 139 -3.81 -7.42 -14.52
N ASN A 140 -2.61 -7.39 -13.93
CA ASN A 140 -2.27 -8.05 -12.68
C ASN A 140 -2.22 -7.01 -11.55
N PHE A 141 -2.80 -7.33 -10.40
CA PHE A 141 -2.75 -6.51 -9.20
C PHE A 141 -1.94 -7.21 -8.12
N HIS A 142 -0.89 -6.56 -7.64
CA HIS A 142 0.00 -7.10 -6.63
C HIS A 142 -0.27 -6.45 -5.26
N PHE A 143 -0.51 -7.26 -4.23
CA PHE A 143 -0.86 -6.81 -2.88
C PHE A 143 0.11 -7.35 -1.83
N GLU A 144 0.54 -6.48 -0.91
CA GLU A 144 1.21 -6.88 0.33
C GLU A 144 0.16 -7.14 1.41
N ILE A 145 0.05 -8.38 1.89
CA ILE A 145 -0.99 -8.80 2.84
C ILE A 145 -0.43 -9.47 4.10
N SER A 146 -1.25 -9.51 5.15
CA SER A 146 -1.09 -10.42 6.28
C SER A 146 -2.07 -11.58 6.09
N ALA A 147 -1.56 -12.78 5.76
CA ALA A 147 -2.42 -13.90 5.37
C ALA A 147 -3.32 -14.37 6.52
N ASP A 148 -2.86 -14.29 7.77
CA ASP A 148 -3.62 -14.63 8.97
C ASP A 148 -4.83 -13.72 9.24
N LEU A 149 -4.93 -12.55 8.57
CA LEU A 149 -6.10 -11.69 8.60
C LEU A 149 -7.18 -12.07 7.58
N LEU A 150 -6.88 -12.96 6.62
CA LEU A 150 -7.86 -13.39 5.63
C LEU A 150 -9.01 -14.16 6.28
N ARG A 151 -10.22 -13.90 5.80
CA ARG A 151 -11.46 -14.55 6.22
C ARG A 151 -11.97 -15.48 5.12
N ALA A 152 -12.87 -16.38 5.47
CA ALA A 152 -13.46 -17.35 4.54
C ALA A 152 -14.07 -16.69 3.28
N GLU A 153 -14.69 -15.51 3.43
CA GLU A 153 -15.26 -14.75 2.33
C GLU A 153 -14.19 -14.33 1.30
N GLY A 154 -13.06 -13.79 1.78
CA GLY A 154 -11.94 -13.40 0.91
C GLY A 154 -11.34 -14.60 0.18
N LEU A 155 -11.17 -15.72 0.87
CA LEU A 155 -10.67 -16.96 0.27
C LEU A 155 -11.66 -17.53 -0.78
N ALA A 156 -12.96 -17.46 -0.52
CA ALA A 156 -13.98 -17.88 -1.47
C ALA A 156 -13.95 -17.01 -2.75
N LEU A 157 -13.81 -15.69 -2.60
CA LEU A 157 -13.66 -14.78 -3.73
C LEU A 157 -12.36 -15.07 -4.52
N MET A 158 -11.23 -15.21 -3.83
CA MET A 158 -9.92 -15.50 -4.43
C MET A 158 -9.94 -16.78 -5.29
N LYS A 159 -10.67 -17.80 -4.84
CA LYS A 159 -10.83 -19.06 -5.58
C LYS A 159 -11.49 -18.87 -6.95
N THR A 160 -12.31 -17.83 -7.12
CA THR A 160 -13.05 -17.55 -8.37
C THR A 160 -12.27 -16.64 -9.33
N MET A 161 -11.17 -16.06 -8.89
CA MET A 161 -10.38 -15.11 -9.69
C MET A 161 -9.68 -15.84 -10.87
N ARG A 162 -9.51 -15.12 -11.97
CA ARG A 162 -8.70 -15.58 -13.10
C ARG A 162 -7.26 -15.85 -12.66
N PRO A 163 -6.59 -16.90 -13.18
CA PRO A 163 -5.16 -17.07 -12.98
C PRO A 163 -4.36 -15.83 -13.41
N GLY A 164 -3.56 -15.28 -12.47
CA GLY A 164 -2.76 -14.08 -12.70
C GLY A 164 -3.50 -12.75 -12.54
N LEU A 165 -4.79 -12.72 -12.13
CA LEU A 165 -5.46 -11.46 -11.78
C LEU A 165 -4.79 -10.81 -10.57
N ILE A 166 -4.48 -11.57 -9.54
CA ILE A 166 -3.77 -11.08 -8.37
C ILE A 166 -2.49 -11.86 -8.09
N GLN A 167 -1.56 -11.18 -7.43
CA GLN A 167 -0.35 -11.72 -6.84
C GLN A 167 -0.28 -11.24 -5.39
N LEU A 168 0.12 -12.12 -4.48
CA LEU A 168 0.21 -11.83 -3.06
C LEU A 168 1.66 -11.88 -2.58
N GLU A 169 2.10 -10.84 -1.89
CA GLU A 169 3.34 -10.77 -1.14
C GLU A 169 3.00 -10.91 0.34
N ILE A 170 3.54 -11.93 1.00
CA ILE A 170 3.17 -12.34 2.35
C ILE A 170 4.42 -12.36 3.22
N GLY A 171 4.56 -11.38 4.09
CA GLY A 171 5.66 -11.33 5.04
C GLY A 171 5.48 -12.39 6.13
N VAL A 172 6.26 -13.46 6.10
CA VAL A 172 6.37 -14.46 7.19
C VAL A 172 7.40 -14.00 8.22
N GLN A 173 8.52 -13.49 7.75
CA GLN A 173 9.67 -12.97 8.48
C GLN A 173 10.45 -14.06 9.22
N SER A 174 9.82 -14.82 10.10
CA SER A 174 10.43 -15.93 10.83
C SER A 174 9.37 -16.98 11.22
N THR A 175 9.78 -18.22 11.27
CA THR A 175 8.95 -19.32 11.82
C THR A 175 9.21 -19.58 13.31
N ASN A 176 10.22 -18.92 13.89
CA ASN A 176 10.59 -19.07 15.31
C ASN A 176 9.70 -18.17 16.19
N PRO A 177 8.89 -18.73 17.12
CA PRO A 177 8.01 -17.94 17.97
C PRO A 177 8.74 -16.93 18.87
N GLN A 178 9.97 -17.25 19.31
CA GLN A 178 10.76 -16.34 20.14
C GLN A 178 11.21 -15.11 19.33
N THR A 179 11.64 -15.34 18.09
CA THR A 179 11.99 -14.25 17.16
C THR A 179 10.78 -13.38 16.86
N ILE A 180 9.63 -13.97 16.53
CA ILE A 180 8.37 -13.23 16.25
C ILE A 180 8.00 -12.35 17.45
N LYS A 181 8.09 -12.88 18.66
CA LYS A 181 7.85 -12.09 19.88
C LYS A 181 8.87 -10.98 20.07
N ALA A 182 10.15 -11.25 19.86
CA ALA A 182 11.25 -10.28 20.03
C ALA A 182 11.10 -9.08 19.05
N ILE A 183 10.70 -9.32 17.82
CA ILE A 183 10.46 -8.30 16.81
C ILE A 183 9.08 -7.63 16.92
N ARG A 184 8.30 -7.95 17.96
CA ARG A 184 6.94 -7.42 18.21
C ARG A 184 5.99 -7.58 17.02
N ARG A 185 6.13 -8.67 16.27
CA ARG A 185 5.23 -8.98 15.17
C ARG A 185 4.01 -9.72 15.71
N THR A 186 2.83 -9.25 15.35
CA THR A 186 1.57 -9.97 15.59
C THR A 186 1.31 -10.86 14.40
N MET A 187 1.39 -12.19 14.58
CA MET A 187 1.15 -13.17 13.52
C MET A 187 0.78 -14.51 14.16
N ASP A 188 -0.27 -15.13 13.66
CA ASP A 188 -0.60 -16.53 13.93
C ASP A 188 -0.01 -17.40 12.81
N PHE A 189 1.13 -18.05 13.10
CA PHE A 189 1.87 -18.81 12.09
C PHE A 189 1.10 -20.02 11.57
N GLU A 190 0.41 -20.77 12.43
CA GLU A 190 -0.34 -21.95 12.00
C GLU A 190 -1.53 -21.56 11.12
N LYS A 191 -2.22 -20.49 11.48
CA LYS A 191 -3.29 -19.93 10.64
C LYS A 191 -2.74 -19.42 9.30
N LEU A 192 -1.62 -18.68 9.31
CA LEU A 192 -0.95 -18.19 8.10
C LEU A 192 -0.61 -19.36 7.17
N LYS A 193 0.03 -20.41 7.72
CA LYS A 193 0.41 -21.61 6.97
C LYS A 193 -0.81 -22.28 6.31
N GLY A 194 -1.87 -22.52 7.08
CA GLY A 194 -3.09 -23.14 6.55
C GLY A 194 -3.74 -22.31 5.44
N ILE A 195 -3.74 -20.97 5.55
CA ILE A 195 -4.26 -20.07 4.52
C ILE A 195 -3.38 -20.10 3.27
N VAL A 196 -2.06 -20.08 3.42
CA VAL A 196 -1.11 -20.15 2.29
C VAL A 196 -1.29 -21.46 1.53
N GLU A 197 -1.40 -22.60 2.24
CA GLU A 197 -1.67 -23.92 1.65
C GLU A 197 -3.02 -23.94 0.91
N GLN A 198 -4.05 -23.34 1.51
CA GLN A 198 -5.37 -23.25 0.89
C GLN A 198 -5.34 -22.43 -0.40
N ILE A 199 -4.72 -21.24 -0.41
CA ILE A 199 -4.58 -20.40 -1.62
C ILE A 199 -3.75 -21.13 -2.67
N HIS A 200 -2.67 -21.82 -2.26
CA HIS A 200 -1.85 -22.62 -3.16
C HIS A 200 -2.69 -23.71 -3.87
N SER A 201 -3.61 -24.33 -3.16
CA SER A 201 -4.50 -25.36 -3.71
C SER A 201 -5.47 -24.83 -4.79
N PHE A 202 -5.72 -23.52 -4.87
CA PHE A 202 -6.56 -22.92 -5.91
C PHE A 202 -5.85 -22.90 -7.27
N GLY A 203 -4.52 -22.84 -7.31
CA GLY A 203 -3.73 -22.90 -8.53
C GLY A 203 -3.81 -21.65 -9.43
N ASN A 204 -4.43 -20.56 -8.96
CA ASN A 204 -4.70 -19.36 -9.74
C ASN A 204 -3.98 -18.09 -9.23
N ILE A 205 -3.41 -18.12 -8.03
CA ILE A 205 -2.78 -16.97 -7.36
C ILE A 205 -1.32 -17.27 -7.09
N HIS A 206 -0.44 -16.40 -7.59
CA HIS A 206 0.98 -16.46 -7.22
C HIS A 206 1.18 -15.88 -5.82
N GLN A 207 1.91 -16.62 -4.98
CA GLN A 207 2.26 -16.23 -3.62
C GLN A 207 3.77 -16.07 -3.51
N HIS A 208 4.21 -14.92 -3.01
CA HIS A 208 5.59 -14.64 -2.64
C HIS A 208 5.67 -14.59 -1.11
N LEU A 209 6.53 -15.42 -0.52
CA LEU A 209 6.67 -15.53 0.92
C LEU A 209 8.04 -15.01 1.34
N ASP A 210 8.07 -14.01 2.25
CA ASP A 210 9.30 -13.39 2.70
C ASP A 210 9.76 -13.93 4.05
N LEU A 211 11.00 -14.40 4.09
CA LEU A 211 11.73 -14.73 5.30
C LEU A 211 12.92 -13.78 5.45
N ILE A 212 13.18 -13.35 6.67
CA ILE A 212 14.37 -12.58 7.04
C ILE A 212 15.36 -13.51 7.70
N ALA A 213 16.57 -13.59 7.13
CA ALA A 213 17.69 -14.38 7.65
C ALA A 213 18.46 -13.61 8.73
#